data_3b5a468f4ec3258383582b9255fcbb6b
#
_entry.id   3b5a468f4ec3258383582b9255fcbb6b
#
_cell.length_a   1.000
_cell.length_b   1.000
_cell.length_c   1.000
_cell.angle_alpha   90.00
_cell.angle_beta   90.00
_cell.angle_gamma   90.00
#
_symmetry.space_group_name_H-M   'P 1'
#
loop_
_entity.id
_entity.type
_entity.pdbx_description
1 polymer ?
#
loop_
_entity_poly.entity_id
_entity_poly.type
_entity_poly.pdbx_seq_one_letter_code
_entity_poly.pdbx_strand_id
1 'polypeptide(L)'
;MLFRSNLKEASKDVIAVGKINDIYAGSGITEKYYTKDNNEGMAKTFELADKDFEGLCFTNLVDFDMLYGHRNDVDGYAAALEYFDQKLPEIIKSLNNDDLLFITADHGCDPTTPSTDHSREYVPLLV
;
A
#
# COMPACT_ATOMS: atom_id res chain seq x y z
N MET A 1 0.71 -6.93 20.87
CA MET A 1 0.22 -7.88 19.85
C MET A 1 -0.23 -7.11 18.62
N LEU A 2 0.06 -7.62 17.45
CA LEU A 2 -0.17 -6.89 16.22
C LEU A 2 -1.47 -7.36 15.56
N PHE A 3 -2.23 -6.44 14.98
CA PHE A 3 -3.53 -6.68 14.36
C PHE A 3 -3.53 -7.88 13.40
N ARG A 4 -2.54 -7.93 12.50
CA ARG A 4 -2.40 -9.03 11.53
C ARG A 4 -2.11 -10.40 12.19
N SER A 5 -1.41 -10.46 13.33
CA SER A 5 -1.20 -11.72 14.06
C SER A 5 -2.52 -12.23 14.64
N ASN A 6 -3.37 -11.33 15.15
CA ASN A 6 -4.70 -11.68 15.62
C ASN A 6 -5.59 -12.20 14.49
N LEU A 7 -5.52 -11.60 13.30
CA LEU A 7 -6.24 -12.09 12.13
C LEU A 7 -5.81 -13.51 11.77
N LYS A 8 -4.50 -13.76 11.70
CA LYS A 8 -3.96 -15.10 11.42
C LYS A 8 -4.36 -16.12 12.48
N GLU A 9 -4.31 -15.78 13.76
CA GLU A 9 -4.77 -16.64 14.87
C GLU A 9 -6.28 -16.92 14.78
N ALA A 10 -7.06 -15.97 14.26
CA ALA A 10 -8.48 -16.14 13.97
C ALA A 10 -8.77 -16.86 12.63
N SER A 11 -7.74 -17.45 12.00
CA SER A 11 -7.84 -18.14 10.70
C SER A 11 -8.35 -17.25 9.56
N LYS A 12 -8.06 -15.94 9.64
CA LYS A 12 -8.32 -14.97 8.57
C LYS A 12 -7.08 -14.78 7.71
N ASP A 13 -7.29 -14.37 6.48
CA ASP A 13 -6.21 -14.08 5.55
C ASP A 13 -5.49 -12.78 5.92
N VAL A 14 -4.18 -12.79 5.73
CA VAL A 14 -3.32 -11.60 5.78
C VAL A 14 -2.41 -11.62 4.57
N ILE A 15 -2.84 -10.92 3.53
CA ILE A 15 -2.18 -10.89 2.22
C ILE A 15 -1.28 -9.68 2.16
N ALA A 16 0.00 -9.89 1.90
CA ALA A 16 1.01 -8.85 1.80
C ALA A 16 1.41 -8.61 0.34
N VAL A 17 1.31 -7.37 -0.13
CA VAL A 17 1.74 -6.95 -1.47
C VAL A 17 2.88 -5.93 -1.37
N GLY A 18 3.91 -6.08 -2.19
CA GLY A 18 5.10 -5.25 -2.14
C GLY A 18 6.05 -5.63 -1.00
N LYS A 19 6.56 -4.66 -0.27
CA LYS A 19 7.54 -4.85 0.82
C LYS A 19 6.93 -5.25 2.16
N ILE A 20 5.63 -5.35 2.29
CA ILE A 20 4.94 -5.60 3.57
C ILE A 20 5.47 -6.86 4.26
N ASN A 21 5.68 -7.95 3.51
CA ASN A 21 6.23 -9.18 4.09
C ASN A 21 7.61 -8.96 4.73
N ASP A 22 8.47 -8.17 4.10
CA ASP A 22 9.84 -7.95 4.56
C ASP A 22 9.88 -6.99 5.75
N ILE A 23 9.07 -5.94 5.72
CA ILE A 23 8.90 -4.99 6.84
C ILE A 23 8.53 -5.74 8.13
N TYR A 24 7.71 -6.77 8.02
CA TYR A 24 7.25 -7.55 9.17
C TYR A 24 7.96 -8.90 9.34
N ALA A 25 9.03 -9.15 8.58
CA ALA A 25 9.78 -10.41 8.60
C ALA A 25 8.86 -11.65 8.50
N GLY A 26 7.82 -11.58 7.69
CA GLY A 26 6.82 -12.62 7.50
C GLY A 26 5.87 -12.86 8.69
N SER A 27 6.03 -12.11 9.79
CA SER A 27 5.22 -12.29 10.99
C SER A 27 3.76 -11.91 10.76
N GLY A 28 2.84 -12.85 11.00
CA GLY A 28 1.40 -12.64 10.86
C GLY A 28 0.92 -12.56 9.41
N ILE A 29 1.73 -12.95 8.42
CA ILE A 29 1.38 -13.01 7.00
C ILE A 29 0.95 -14.44 6.64
N THR A 30 -0.12 -14.58 5.86
CA THR A 30 -0.60 -15.87 5.33
C THR A 30 -0.23 -16.04 3.86
N GLU A 31 -0.23 -14.96 3.07
CA GLU A 31 0.11 -14.95 1.66
C GLU A 31 0.93 -13.71 1.30
N LYS A 32 1.84 -13.81 0.33
CA LYS A 32 2.71 -12.69 -0.05
C LYS A 32 2.94 -12.61 -1.55
N TYR A 33 2.99 -11.38 -2.06
CA TYR A 33 3.29 -11.06 -3.45
C TYR A 33 4.35 -9.96 -3.51
N TYR A 34 5.52 -10.29 -4.04
CA TYR A 34 6.55 -9.28 -4.32
C TYR A 34 6.21 -8.53 -5.60
N THR A 35 6.38 -7.24 -5.57
CA THR A 35 6.18 -6.36 -6.72
C THR A 35 7.38 -5.44 -6.87
N LYS A 36 7.75 -5.15 -8.10
CA LYS A 36 8.96 -4.35 -8.40
C LYS A 36 8.69 -2.84 -8.40
N ASP A 37 7.44 -2.45 -8.68
CA ASP A 37 7.01 -1.07 -8.83
C ASP A 37 5.53 -0.89 -8.44
N ASN A 38 5.06 0.37 -8.45
CA ASN A 38 3.67 0.70 -8.13
C ASN A 38 2.68 0.07 -9.13
N ASN A 39 3.04 -0.06 -10.41
CA ASN A 39 2.15 -0.63 -11.42
C ASN A 39 1.85 -2.11 -11.11
N GLU A 40 2.88 -2.89 -10.80
CA GLU A 40 2.69 -4.28 -10.38
C GLU A 40 1.94 -4.38 -9.04
N GLY A 41 2.24 -3.48 -8.10
CA GLY A 41 1.54 -3.40 -6.81
C GLY A 41 0.04 -3.15 -6.99
N MET A 42 -0.32 -2.18 -7.82
CA MET A 42 -1.72 -1.86 -8.12
C MET A 42 -2.41 -3.00 -8.88
N ALA A 43 -1.77 -3.55 -9.92
CA ALA A 43 -2.33 -4.67 -10.69
C ALA A 43 -2.61 -5.89 -9.80
N LYS A 44 -1.69 -6.20 -8.87
CA LYS A 44 -1.89 -7.27 -7.90
C LYS A 44 -3.02 -6.95 -6.90
N THR A 45 -3.14 -5.71 -6.47
CA THR A 45 -4.23 -5.28 -5.58
C THR A 45 -5.59 -5.42 -6.26
N PHE A 46 -5.70 -5.07 -7.56
CA PHE A 46 -6.93 -5.30 -8.33
C PHE A 46 -7.28 -6.78 -8.44
N GLU A 47 -6.30 -7.62 -8.80
CA GLU A 47 -6.50 -9.07 -8.86
C GLU A 47 -7.01 -9.64 -7.52
N LEU A 48 -6.48 -9.13 -6.41
CA LEU A 48 -6.88 -9.57 -5.07
C LEU A 48 -8.24 -9.02 -4.65
N ALA A 49 -8.62 -7.82 -5.08
CA ALA A 49 -9.95 -7.25 -4.82
C ALA A 49 -11.08 -8.06 -5.49
N ASP A 50 -10.76 -8.76 -6.60
CA ASP A 50 -11.71 -9.68 -7.26
C ASP A 50 -11.74 -11.09 -6.63
N LYS A 51 -10.86 -11.38 -5.67
CA LYS A 51 -10.83 -12.65 -4.96
C LYS A 51 -11.76 -12.63 -3.75
N ASP A 52 -12.46 -13.73 -3.53
CA ASP A 52 -13.20 -13.98 -2.30
C ASP A 52 -12.22 -14.41 -1.19
N PHE A 53 -11.95 -13.51 -0.24
CA PHE A 53 -11.17 -13.80 0.97
C PHE A 53 -11.72 -13.01 2.16
N GLU A 54 -11.50 -13.49 3.36
CA GLU A 54 -11.88 -12.81 4.58
C GLU A 54 -10.65 -12.46 5.42
N GLY A 55 -10.32 -11.17 5.50
CA GLY A 55 -9.13 -10.75 6.22
C GLY A 55 -8.59 -9.39 5.80
N LEU A 56 -7.29 -9.27 5.66
CA LEU A 56 -6.58 -8.04 5.32
C LEU A 56 -5.72 -8.22 4.07
N CYS A 57 -5.95 -7.43 3.05
CA CYS A 57 -4.97 -7.20 1.98
C CYS A 57 -4.21 -5.91 2.30
N PHE A 58 -2.90 -6.01 2.46
CA PHE A 58 -2.05 -4.87 2.78
C PHE A 58 -1.03 -4.64 1.66
N THR A 59 -1.20 -3.56 0.91
CA THR A 59 -0.35 -3.19 -0.22
C THR A 59 0.56 -2.02 0.16
N ASN A 60 1.84 -2.14 -0.17
CA ASN A 60 2.80 -1.05 -0.11
C ASN A 60 3.22 -0.65 -1.53
N LEU A 61 2.93 0.60 -1.92
CA LEU A 61 3.32 1.19 -3.19
C LEU A 61 4.65 1.92 -3.01
N VAL A 62 5.74 1.24 -3.36
CA VAL A 62 7.10 1.61 -2.95
C VAL A 62 7.73 2.78 -3.73
N ASP A 63 7.23 3.11 -4.92
CA ASP A 63 7.88 4.08 -5.80
C ASP A 63 7.79 5.50 -5.25
N PHE A 64 6.73 5.83 -4.50
CA PHE A 64 6.58 7.14 -3.87
C PHE A 64 7.78 7.51 -3.03
N ASP A 65 8.29 6.56 -2.24
CA ASP A 65 9.47 6.71 -1.43
C ASP A 65 10.76 6.52 -2.24
N MET A 66 10.90 5.36 -2.88
CA MET A 66 12.18 4.92 -3.48
C MET A 66 12.58 5.68 -4.74
N LEU A 67 11.62 5.98 -5.63
CA LEU A 67 11.92 6.61 -6.91
C LEU A 67 11.76 8.13 -6.85
N TYR A 68 10.82 8.64 -6.07
CA TYR A 68 10.48 10.05 -6.09
C TYR A 68 10.85 10.78 -4.81
N GLY A 69 10.49 10.25 -3.63
CA GLY A 69 10.73 10.89 -2.34
C GLY A 69 12.21 11.10 -2.05
N HIS A 70 12.99 10.04 -1.96
CA HIS A 70 14.44 10.08 -1.71
C HIS A 70 15.27 10.73 -2.84
N ARG A 71 14.65 11.16 -3.92
CA ARG A 71 15.31 11.81 -5.06
C ARG A 71 14.84 13.24 -5.28
N ASN A 72 13.94 13.73 -4.42
CA ASN A 72 13.32 15.06 -4.55
C ASN A 72 12.71 15.28 -5.95
N ASP A 73 12.17 14.21 -6.54
CA ASP A 73 11.51 14.25 -7.83
C ASP A 73 10.04 14.63 -7.65
N VAL A 74 9.79 15.92 -7.56
CA VAL A 74 8.44 16.49 -7.33
C VAL A 74 7.49 16.14 -8.46
N ASP A 75 7.95 16.24 -9.71
CA ASP A 75 7.10 15.99 -10.89
C ASP A 75 6.75 14.49 -10.98
N GLY A 76 7.71 13.61 -10.75
CA GLY A 76 7.49 12.16 -10.70
C GLY A 76 6.56 11.76 -9.56
N TYR A 77 6.70 12.37 -8.39
CA TYR A 77 5.81 12.13 -7.25
C TYR A 77 4.37 12.54 -7.57
N ALA A 78 4.17 13.74 -8.13
CA ALA A 78 2.87 14.23 -8.54
C ALA A 78 2.22 13.33 -9.61
N ALA A 79 2.99 12.95 -10.65
CA ALA A 79 2.51 12.05 -11.70
C ALA A 79 2.10 10.67 -11.16
N ALA A 80 2.82 10.15 -10.18
CA ALA A 80 2.48 8.87 -9.52
C ALA A 80 1.17 8.99 -8.71
N LEU A 81 0.94 10.12 -8.03
CA LEU A 81 -0.34 10.37 -7.33
C LEU A 81 -1.51 10.48 -8.32
N GLU A 82 -1.34 11.23 -9.40
CA GLU A 82 -2.36 11.36 -10.45
C GLU A 82 -2.70 10.01 -11.09
N TYR A 83 -1.68 9.19 -11.33
CA TYR A 83 -1.90 7.84 -11.86
C TYR A 83 -2.65 6.95 -10.87
N PHE A 84 -2.30 6.99 -9.60
CA PHE A 84 -3.03 6.27 -8.55
C PHE A 84 -4.50 6.72 -8.49
N ASP A 85 -4.75 8.04 -8.50
CA ASP A 85 -6.10 8.62 -8.46
C ASP A 85 -6.95 8.17 -9.67
N GLN A 86 -6.36 8.12 -10.87
CA GLN A 86 -7.03 7.62 -12.07
C GLN A 86 -7.42 6.14 -11.95
N LYS A 87 -6.66 5.34 -11.19
CA LYS A 87 -6.89 3.92 -10.98
C LYS A 87 -7.81 3.59 -9.81
N LEU A 88 -7.92 4.50 -8.86
CA LEU A 88 -8.73 4.31 -7.66
C LEU A 88 -10.20 3.93 -7.93
N PRO A 89 -10.90 4.49 -8.93
CA PRO A 89 -12.26 4.07 -9.25
C PRO A 89 -12.39 2.59 -9.67
N GLU A 90 -11.33 1.99 -10.22
CA GLU A 90 -11.31 0.55 -10.58
C GLU A 90 -11.29 -0.30 -9.30
N ILE A 91 -10.46 0.07 -8.30
CA ILE A 91 -10.43 -0.60 -6.99
C ILE A 91 -11.80 -0.49 -6.31
N ILE A 92 -12.35 0.73 -6.23
CA ILE A 92 -13.64 0.96 -5.55
C ILE A 92 -14.77 0.12 -6.17
N LYS A 93 -14.76 -0.09 -7.49
CA LYS A 93 -15.76 -0.91 -8.18
C LYS A 93 -15.63 -2.41 -7.89
N SER A 94 -14.44 -2.88 -7.54
CA SER A 94 -14.20 -4.30 -7.21
C SER A 94 -14.59 -4.64 -5.78
N LEU A 95 -14.78 -3.64 -4.91
CA LEU A 95 -15.12 -3.85 -3.51
C LEU A 95 -16.57 -4.31 -3.35
N ASN A 96 -16.79 -5.23 -2.42
CA ASN A 96 -18.12 -5.65 -1.98
C ASN A 96 -18.65 -4.68 -0.91
N ASN A 97 -19.93 -4.78 -0.58
CA ASN A 97 -20.58 -3.90 0.41
C ASN A 97 -20.00 -4.02 1.82
N ASP A 98 -19.34 -5.14 2.13
CA ASP A 98 -18.76 -5.42 3.45
C ASP A 98 -17.25 -5.15 3.49
N ASP A 99 -16.67 -4.67 2.38
CA ASP A 99 -15.25 -4.33 2.30
C ASP A 99 -14.99 -2.90 2.77
N LEU A 100 -13.83 -2.70 3.38
CA LEU A 100 -13.31 -1.38 3.77
C LEU A 100 -11.98 -1.12 3.08
N LEU A 101 -11.87 0.02 2.40
CA LEU A 101 -10.63 0.49 1.81
C LEU A 101 -10.02 1.57 2.70
N PHE A 102 -8.75 1.38 3.07
CA PHE A 102 -7.95 2.39 3.76
C PHE A 102 -6.79 2.82 2.86
N ILE A 103 -6.67 4.13 2.64
CA ILE A 103 -5.53 4.73 1.95
C ILE A 103 -4.79 5.60 2.95
N THR A 104 -3.52 5.28 3.19
CA THR A 104 -2.68 5.99 4.15
C THR A 104 -1.21 5.93 3.71
N ALA A 105 -0.32 6.52 4.49
CA ALA A 105 1.12 6.33 4.35
C ALA A 105 1.72 5.90 5.68
N ASP A 106 2.87 5.25 5.66
CA ASP A 106 3.62 4.80 6.83
C ASP A 106 4.48 5.92 7.43
N HIS A 107 4.86 6.91 6.62
CA HIS A 107 5.57 8.12 7.04
C HIS A 107 5.31 9.30 6.10
N GLY A 108 5.72 10.48 6.52
CA GLY A 108 5.74 11.68 5.68
C GLY A 108 6.89 11.64 4.67
N CYS A 109 6.65 12.20 3.51
CA CYS A 109 7.66 12.40 2.48
C CYS A 109 7.29 13.65 1.67
N ASP A 110 8.08 14.71 1.82
CA ASP A 110 7.91 15.95 1.06
C ASP A 110 9.11 16.13 0.10
N PRO A 111 8.93 15.83 -1.20
CA PRO A 111 10.01 15.93 -2.18
C PRO A 111 10.41 17.39 -2.49
N THR A 112 9.73 18.39 -1.92
CA THR A 112 10.08 19.82 -2.09
C THR A 112 11.08 20.31 -1.05
N THR A 113 11.35 19.51 -0.01
CA THR A 113 12.35 19.86 1.00
C THR A 113 13.78 19.64 0.49
N PRO A 114 14.80 20.35 1.05
CA PRO A 114 16.20 20.14 0.66
C PRO A 114 16.75 18.76 1.05
N SER A 115 16.11 18.06 2.00
CA SER A 115 16.54 16.75 2.47
C SER A 115 16.01 15.66 1.53
N THR A 116 16.78 14.59 1.37
CA THR A 116 16.33 13.35 0.73
C THR A 116 15.83 12.32 1.75
N ASP A 117 15.77 12.68 3.03
CA ASP A 117 15.22 11.84 4.10
C ASP A 117 13.70 12.01 4.23
N HIS A 118 13.09 11.11 5.00
CA HIS A 118 11.68 11.23 5.35
C HIS A 118 11.38 12.54 6.09
N SER A 119 10.23 13.13 5.84
CA SER A 119 9.80 14.38 6.48
C SER A 119 8.71 14.13 7.52
N ARG A 120 8.50 15.11 8.40
CA ARG A 120 7.51 15.04 9.49
C ARG A 120 6.15 15.59 9.06
N GLU A 121 5.63 15.06 7.97
CA GLU A 121 4.32 15.46 7.48
C GLU A 121 3.21 14.60 8.09
N TYR A 122 2.00 15.17 8.20
CA TYR A 122 0.82 14.37 8.48
C TYR A 122 0.53 13.44 7.30
N VAL A 123 0.39 12.16 7.58
CA VAL A 123 -0.01 11.20 6.56
C VAL A 123 -1.53 11.26 6.31
N PRO A 124 -2.00 11.00 5.09
CA PRO A 124 -3.42 10.92 4.81
C PRO A 124 -4.06 9.72 5.54
N LEU A 125 -5.34 9.82 5.81
CA LEU A 125 -6.19 8.70 6.20
C LEU A 125 -7.52 8.86 5.49
N LEU A 126 -7.72 8.10 4.43
CA LEU A 126 -8.96 8.04 3.66
C LEU A 126 -9.60 6.66 3.88
N VAL A 127 -10.92 6.64 4.09
CA VAL A 127 -11.71 5.42 4.34
C VAL A 127 -12.99 5.45 3.52
#